data_bacbd086f438c2f232939ab129f187c6
#
_entry.id   bacbd086f438c2f232939ab129f187c6
#
_cell.length_a   1.000
_cell.length_b   1.000
_cell.length_c   1.000
_cell.angle_alpha   90.00
_cell.angle_beta   90.00
_cell.angle_gamma   90.00
#
_symmetry.space_group_name_H-M   'P 1'
#
loop_
_entity.id
_entity.type
_entity.pdbx_description
1 polymer ?
#
loop_
_entity_poly.entity_id
_entity_poly.type
_entity_poly.pdbx_seq_one_letter_code
_entity_poly.pdbx_strand_id
1 'polypeptide(L)'
;MFAIENPNTGKSEDQFERIDDSQRDDILDRSTVAYDAWRSTRIEERAAVLSRAADLYEERIDELADHIGREMGKLTRWAKAEVQIVADIYRYYSEHAHELLADEYLPAQNADKTVVRKEPIGPLLGIMPWNFPYYQVARFAAPNLLLGNTIVLKHASICPLSSQACQDILEEAGLPKNAYINIYASGSQMDAFVADKRIKGVSLTGSEAAGSAVAKTAGENYKKSVLELGGNDPFLVIDDENLEWVLDQYNLIRMYNTGQACNAPKRLIVLEDFYDRTVEYLEKKIGDMKVGTYDDENADIGPLSSIGARDEIVERLEKAAANGDAKIRVGGKKIDREGAYMEPALLTDVDPSTDVGCNEIFGPVAIVYKAKDVEEAIEIANNSEYGLSSSVWGTDLDAAFEVANQLNDGMTFVNEASVTAAGLPFGGVNRSGYGRELARWGVGEFVNEHLYRVSGQDNPGNSPAM
;
A
#
# COMPACT_ATOMS: atom_id res chain seq x y z
N MET A 1 6.53 -22.51 9.15
CA MET A 1 6.62 -21.76 10.39
C MET A 1 6.72 -20.29 10.03
N PHE A 2 6.10 -19.39 10.76
CA PHE A 2 6.38 -17.96 10.64
C PHE A 2 7.57 -17.67 11.55
N ALA A 3 8.51 -16.86 11.09
CA ALA A 3 9.69 -16.51 11.86
C ALA A 3 10.13 -15.08 11.53
N ILE A 4 10.68 -14.40 12.49
CA ILE A 4 11.41 -13.17 12.25
C ILE A 4 12.79 -13.57 11.71
N GLU A 5 13.09 -13.17 10.50
CA GLU A 5 14.44 -13.21 9.96
C GLU A 5 14.97 -11.78 9.98
N ASN A 6 15.61 -11.40 11.08
CA ASN A 6 16.04 -10.03 11.30
C ASN A 6 17.03 -9.59 10.21
N PRO A 7 16.63 -8.67 9.31
CA PRO A 7 17.46 -8.30 8.17
C PRO A 7 18.73 -7.51 8.55
N ASN A 8 18.77 -7.00 9.78
CA ASN A 8 19.96 -6.29 10.27
C ASN A 8 21.12 -7.26 10.60
N THR A 9 20.78 -8.49 10.99
CA THR A 9 21.77 -9.50 11.43
C THR A 9 21.78 -10.75 10.54
N GLY A 10 20.73 -10.97 9.74
CA GLY A 10 20.53 -12.20 8.98
C GLY A 10 20.19 -13.41 9.84
N LYS A 11 19.82 -13.22 11.13
CA LYS A 11 19.53 -14.31 12.06
C LYS A 11 18.04 -14.48 12.21
N SER A 12 17.61 -15.76 12.34
CA SER A 12 16.26 -16.10 12.72
C SER A 12 16.06 -15.88 14.23
N GLU A 13 14.99 -15.20 14.57
CA GLU A 13 14.61 -14.93 15.96
C GLU A 13 13.34 -15.74 16.31
N ASP A 14 12.32 -15.08 16.92
CA ASP A 14 11.09 -15.71 17.37
C ASP A 14 10.36 -16.47 16.26
N GLN A 15 9.79 -17.63 16.62
CA GLN A 15 9.03 -18.46 15.70
C GLN A 15 7.57 -18.58 16.16
N PHE A 16 6.65 -18.60 15.20
CA PHE A 16 5.22 -18.66 15.42
C PHE A 16 4.63 -19.86 14.69
N GLU A 17 3.73 -20.56 15.36
CA GLU A 17 3.11 -21.74 14.80
C GLU A 17 2.13 -21.37 13.69
N ARG A 18 2.23 -22.06 12.54
CA ARG A 18 1.30 -21.91 11.44
C ARG A 18 0.02 -22.68 11.74
N ILE A 19 -1.12 -22.08 11.38
CA ILE A 19 -2.39 -22.82 11.40
C ILE A 19 -2.34 -24.01 10.45
N ASP A 20 -3.00 -25.09 10.82
CA ASP A 20 -3.28 -26.20 9.91
C ASP A 20 -4.63 -26.00 9.20
N ASP A 21 -4.88 -26.80 8.17
CA ASP A 21 -6.09 -26.66 7.34
C ASP A 21 -7.37 -27.01 8.10
N SER A 22 -7.28 -27.79 9.21
CA SER A 22 -8.43 -28.14 10.05
C SER A 22 -8.95 -26.97 10.87
N GLN A 23 -8.11 -25.96 11.16
CA GLN A 23 -8.47 -24.78 11.94
C GLN A 23 -9.25 -23.75 11.13
N ARG A 24 -9.20 -23.81 9.76
CA ARG A 24 -9.87 -22.85 8.89
C ARG A 24 -11.36 -22.71 9.20
N ASP A 25 -12.07 -23.82 9.34
CA ASP A 25 -13.53 -23.81 9.53
C ASP A 25 -13.90 -23.15 10.86
N ASP A 26 -13.18 -23.44 11.94
CA ASP A 26 -13.37 -22.79 13.24
C ASP A 26 -13.11 -21.28 13.18
N ILE A 27 -12.03 -20.86 12.52
CA ILE A 27 -11.69 -19.43 12.33
C ILE A 27 -12.83 -18.70 11.59
N LEU A 28 -13.33 -19.27 10.51
CA LEU A 28 -14.37 -18.66 9.70
C LEU A 28 -15.73 -18.65 10.40
N ASP A 29 -16.05 -19.69 11.18
CA ASP A 29 -17.28 -19.72 11.99
C ASP A 29 -17.24 -18.66 13.09
N ARG A 30 -16.11 -18.52 13.81
CA ARG A 30 -15.94 -17.49 14.85
C ARG A 30 -16.05 -16.08 14.25
N SER A 31 -15.45 -15.81 13.09
CA SER A 31 -15.56 -14.52 12.41
C SER A 31 -16.99 -14.23 11.96
N THR A 32 -17.74 -15.25 11.50
CA THR A 32 -19.15 -15.11 11.11
C THR A 32 -20.04 -14.80 12.31
N VAL A 33 -19.84 -15.46 13.44
CA VAL A 33 -20.60 -15.17 14.68
C VAL A 33 -20.28 -13.75 15.17
N ALA A 34 -19.00 -13.35 15.14
CA ALA A 34 -18.59 -12.00 15.52
C ALA A 34 -19.19 -10.92 14.58
N TYR A 35 -19.33 -11.23 13.29
CA TYR A 35 -19.96 -10.34 12.33
C TYR A 35 -21.41 -10.04 12.70
N ASP A 36 -22.21 -11.04 13.05
CA ASP A 36 -23.61 -10.84 13.42
C ASP A 36 -23.78 -9.95 14.65
N ALA A 37 -22.86 -10.02 15.59
CA ALA A 37 -22.82 -9.14 16.76
C ALA A 37 -22.34 -7.72 16.37
N TRP A 38 -21.21 -7.61 15.64
CA TRP A 38 -20.56 -6.36 15.34
C TRP A 38 -21.38 -5.46 14.40
N ARG A 39 -21.97 -6.02 13.35
CA ARG A 39 -22.83 -5.26 12.42
C ARG A 39 -24.06 -4.65 13.10
N SER A 40 -24.48 -5.20 14.23
CA SER A 40 -25.67 -4.75 14.98
C SER A 40 -25.36 -3.62 15.98
N THR A 41 -24.08 -3.27 16.18
CA THR A 41 -23.67 -2.16 17.03
C THR A 41 -23.95 -0.81 16.36
N ARG A 42 -24.08 0.24 17.18
CA ARG A 42 -24.27 1.60 16.69
C ARG A 42 -22.98 2.13 16.04
N ILE A 43 -23.13 3.10 15.14
CA ILE A 43 -22.00 3.75 14.47
C ILE A 43 -21.06 4.37 15.49
N GLU A 44 -21.59 5.01 16.54
CA GLU A 44 -20.81 5.64 17.60
C GLU A 44 -19.94 4.64 18.38
N GLU A 45 -20.44 3.43 18.60
CA GLU A 45 -19.70 2.38 19.30
C GLU A 45 -18.52 1.89 18.43
N ARG A 46 -18.75 1.72 17.12
CA ARG A 46 -17.68 1.35 16.18
C ARG A 46 -16.65 2.48 16.04
N ALA A 47 -17.09 3.73 15.93
CA ALA A 47 -16.22 4.89 15.88
C ALA A 47 -15.36 5.03 17.15
N ALA A 48 -15.94 4.79 18.34
CA ALA A 48 -15.21 4.84 19.60
C ALA A 48 -14.08 3.80 19.67
N VAL A 49 -14.30 2.59 19.14
CA VAL A 49 -13.25 1.56 19.05
C VAL A 49 -12.10 2.02 18.15
N LEU A 50 -12.40 2.62 16.99
CA LEU A 50 -11.37 3.12 16.09
C LEU A 50 -10.60 4.31 16.70
N SER A 51 -11.29 5.22 17.40
CA SER A 51 -10.64 6.32 18.12
C SER A 51 -9.66 5.79 19.19
N ARG A 52 -10.10 4.79 19.99
CA ARG A 52 -9.22 4.20 21.00
C ARG A 52 -8.05 3.43 20.38
N ALA A 53 -8.26 2.76 19.24
CA ALA A 53 -7.17 2.12 18.50
C ALA A 53 -6.11 3.15 18.07
N ALA A 54 -6.54 4.32 17.55
CA ALA A 54 -5.63 5.40 17.20
C ALA A 54 -4.76 5.84 18.41
N ASP A 55 -5.40 6.05 19.57
CA ASP A 55 -4.67 6.42 20.80
C ASP A 55 -3.64 5.35 21.21
N LEU A 56 -4.01 4.06 21.11
CA LEU A 56 -3.13 2.94 21.44
C LEU A 56 -1.93 2.83 20.49
N TYR A 57 -2.11 3.12 19.20
CA TYR A 57 -0.99 3.19 18.24
C TYR A 57 -0.02 4.30 18.64
N GLU A 58 -0.50 5.48 19.02
CA GLU A 58 0.34 6.59 19.48
C GLU A 58 1.02 6.26 20.83
N GLU A 59 0.30 5.69 21.79
CA GLU A 59 0.85 5.30 23.10
C GLU A 59 1.97 4.26 23.00
N ARG A 60 1.92 3.37 22.00
CA ARG A 60 2.87 2.24 21.80
C ARG A 60 3.83 2.46 20.64
N ILE A 61 4.01 3.69 20.17
CA ILE A 61 4.77 4.01 18.95
C ILE A 61 6.20 3.47 18.96
N ASP A 62 6.88 3.49 20.11
CA ASP A 62 8.26 3.01 20.23
C ASP A 62 8.35 1.48 20.11
N GLU A 63 7.45 0.74 20.76
CA GLU A 63 7.35 -0.72 20.67
C GLU A 63 7.03 -1.16 19.24
N LEU A 64 6.03 -0.54 18.63
CA LEU A 64 5.58 -0.88 17.29
C LEU A 64 6.64 -0.55 16.22
N ALA A 65 7.39 0.53 16.41
CA ALA A 65 8.51 0.88 15.53
C ALA A 65 9.67 -0.13 15.66
N ASP A 66 9.94 -0.67 16.85
CA ASP A 66 10.94 -1.72 17.06
C ASP A 66 10.54 -3.03 16.34
N HIS A 67 9.26 -3.42 16.41
CA HIS A 67 8.75 -4.56 15.64
C HIS A 67 9.07 -4.41 14.14
N ILE A 68 8.75 -3.26 13.54
CA ILE A 68 9.02 -2.98 12.12
C ILE A 68 10.53 -3.08 11.83
N GLY A 69 11.37 -2.48 12.67
CA GLY A 69 12.82 -2.49 12.49
C GLY A 69 13.41 -3.89 12.51
N ARG A 70 12.95 -4.73 13.44
CA ARG A 70 13.39 -6.14 13.59
C ARG A 70 12.88 -7.02 12.45
N GLU A 71 11.65 -6.81 11.99
CA GLU A 71 10.97 -7.67 11.01
C GLU A 71 11.38 -7.37 9.56
N MET A 72 11.60 -6.09 9.21
CA MET A 72 11.86 -5.72 7.82
C MET A 72 12.93 -4.63 7.63
N GLY A 73 13.60 -4.18 8.70
CA GLY A 73 14.77 -3.31 8.62
C GLY A 73 14.52 -1.82 8.40
N LYS A 74 13.27 -1.36 8.49
CA LYS A 74 12.91 0.06 8.34
C LYS A 74 13.54 0.87 9.47
N LEU A 75 14.17 2.01 9.11
CA LEU A 75 14.75 2.91 10.10
C LEU A 75 13.69 3.39 11.11
N THR A 76 14.06 3.42 12.39
CA THR A 76 13.15 3.75 13.50
C THR A 76 12.35 5.04 13.26
N ARG A 77 12.99 6.10 12.71
CA ARG A 77 12.27 7.34 12.39
C ARG A 77 11.16 7.16 11.35
N TRP A 78 11.37 6.31 10.35
CA TRP A 78 10.37 5.99 9.33
C TRP A 78 9.31 5.02 9.84
N ALA A 79 9.70 4.11 10.73
CA ALA A 79 8.77 3.20 11.41
C ALA A 79 7.80 3.97 12.33
N LYS A 80 8.30 4.96 13.09
CA LYS A 80 7.43 5.86 13.88
C LYS A 80 6.48 6.67 13.00
N ALA A 81 6.97 7.18 11.88
CA ALA A 81 6.10 7.90 10.91
C ALA A 81 5.00 6.98 10.35
N GLU A 82 5.30 5.70 10.10
CA GLU A 82 4.27 4.73 9.70
C GLU A 82 3.24 4.51 10.80
N VAL A 83 3.65 4.33 12.06
CA VAL A 83 2.72 4.14 13.18
C VAL A 83 1.84 5.38 13.37
N GLN A 84 2.38 6.58 13.18
CA GLN A 84 1.60 7.81 13.25
C GLN A 84 0.53 7.89 12.15
N ILE A 85 0.87 7.60 10.89
CA ILE A 85 -0.15 7.61 9.82
C ILE A 85 -1.23 6.54 10.05
N VAL A 86 -0.92 5.42 10.70
CA VAL A 86 -1.90 4.42 11.12
C VAL A 86 -2.88 4.99 12.14
N ALA A 87 -2.39 5.69 13.16
CA ALA A 87 -3.24 6.38 14.13
C ALA A 87 -4.14 7.42 13.45
N ASP A 88 -3.57 8.22 12.52
CA ASP A 88 -4.32 9.22 11.76
C ASP A 88 -5.44 8.58 10.91
N ILE A 89 -5.20 7.40 10.31
CA ILE A 89 -6.21 6.67 9.54
C ILE A 89 -7.37 6.23 10.44
N TYR A 90 -7.09 5.58 11.58
CA TYR A 90 -8.14 5.15 12.50
C TYR A 90 -8.92 6.35 13.05
N ARG A 91 -8.25 7.44 13.39
CA ARG A 91 -8.84 8.69 13.87
C ARG A 91 -9.74 9.33 12.81
N TYR A 92 -9.28 9.43 11.56
CA TYR A 92 -10.07 9.92 10.44
C TYR A 92 -11.40 9.17 10.30
N TYR A 93 -11.36 7.85 10.26
CA TYR A 93 -12.58 7.05 10.13
C TYR A 93 -13.51 7.17 11.34
N SER A 94 -12.96 7.33 12.54
CA SER A 94 -13.76 7.60 13.74
C SER A 94 -14.47 8.94 13.67
N GLU A 95 -13.75 10.01 13.34
CA GLU A 95 -14.27 11.39 13.32
C GLU A 95 -15.28 11.62 12.19
N HIS A 96 -15.10 10.98 11.04
CA HIS A 96 -15.97 11.13 9.88
C HIS A 96 -17.02 10.01 9.75
N ALA A 97 -17.21 9.19 10.78
CA ALA A 97 -18.06 7.99 10.73
C ALA A 97 -19.49 8.27 10.22
N HIS A 98 -20.12 9.32 10.75
CA HIS A 98 -21.49 9.68 10.34
C HIS A 98 -21.58 10.19 8.91
N GLU A 99 -20.60 10.95 8.45
CA GLU A 99 -20.53 11.43 7.07
C GLU A 99 -20.31 10.28 6.08
N LEU A 100 -19.32 9.43 6.38
CA LEU A 100 -18.93 8.31 5.52
C LEU A 100 -20.02 7.26 5.39
N LEU A 101 -20.85 7.05 6.42
CA LEU A 101 -21.92 6.05 6.46
C LEU A 101 -23.31 6.66 6.33
N ALA A 102 -23.42 7.95 5.96
CA ALA A 102 -24.71 8.60 5.77
C ALA A 102 -25.57 7.92 4.71
N ASP A 103 -26.89 7.84 4.97
CA ASP A 103 -27.89 7.44 3.99
C ASP A 103 -27.93 8.47 2.84
N GLU A 104 -27.94 8.01 1.59
CA GLU A 104 -28.13 8.85 0.40
C GLU A 104 -29.60 8.86 -0.02
N TYR A 105 -30.22 10.03 0.05
CA TYR A 105 -31.62 10.21 -0.36
C TYR A 105 -31.72 10.58 -1.83
N LEU A 106 -32.41 9.75 -2.60
CA LEU A 106 -32.64 9.95 -4.01
C LEU A 106 -34.04 10.53 -4.27
N PRO A 107 -34.30 11.16 -5.45
CA PRO A 107 -35.63 11.60 -5.83
C PRO A 107 -36.68 10.48 -5.76
N ALA A 108 -37.77 10.70 -5.05
CA ALA A 108 -38.72 9.65 -4.72
C ALA A 108 -39.56 9.13 -5.91
N GLN A 109 -39.77 9.92 -6.97
CA GLN A 109 -40.49 9.51 -8.20
C GLN A 109 -41.66 8.55 -7.95
N ASN A 110 -42.78 9.06 -7.38
CA ASN A 110 -43.98 8.29 -7.03
C ASN A 110 -43.76 7.23 -5.90
N ALA A 111 -42.82 7.45 -5.02
CA ALA A 111 -42.69 6.73 -3.75
C ALA A 111 -42.64 7.75 -2.61
N ASP A 112 -42.87 7.32 -1.38
CA ASP A 112 -42.81 8.22 -0.21
C ASP A 112 -41.35 8.47 0.19
N LYS A 113 -40.48 7.48 -0.05
CA LYS A 113 -39.05 7.55 0.28
C LYS A 113 -38.25 6.68 -0.68
N THR A 114 -37.11 7.19 -1.14
CA THR A 114 -36.08 6.43 -1.84
C THR A 114 -34.72 6.73 -1.19
N VAL A 115 -34.06 5.71 -0.71
CA VAL A 115 -32.77 5.86 0.01
C VAL A 115 -31.84 4.71 -0.31
N VAL A 116 -30.55 5.03 -0.48
CA VAL A 116 -29.45 4.06 -0.54
C VAL A 116 -28.73 4.08 0.79
N ARG A 117 -28.60 2.92 1.41
CA ARG A 117 -27.91 2.70 2.68
C ARG A 117 -26.67 1.86 2.48
N LYS A 118 -25.58 2.24 3.13
CA LYS A 118 -24.36 1.44 3.16
C LYS A 118 -24.47 0.38 4.25
N GLU A 119 -24.42 -0.89 3.86
CA GLU A 119 -24.52 -2.03 4.76
C GLU A 119 -23.29 -2.93 4.66
N PRO A 120 -22.78 -3.48 5.79
CA PRO A 120 -21.68 -4.44 5.77
C PRO A 120 -22.08 -5.74 5.09
N ILE A 121 -21.13 -6.40 4.45
CA ILE A 121 -21.36 -7.63 3.67
C ILE A 121 -20.95 -8.92 4.38
N GLY A 122 -20.11 -8.85 5.42
CA GLY A 122 -19.69 -10.01 6.20
C GLY A 122 -18.19 -10.07 6.49
N PRO A 123 -17.67 -11.26 6.81
CA PRO A 123 -16.24 -11.46 6.96
C PRO A 123 -15.49 -11.22 5.67
N LEU A 124 -14.39 -10.47 5.78
CA LEU A 124 -13.47 -10.16 4.68
C LEU A 124 -12.11 -10.80 4.93
N LEU A 125 -11.41 -11.15 3.87
CA LEU A 125 -10.02 -11.61 3.94
C LEU A 125 -9.07 -10.47 3.56
N GLY A 126 -8.12 -10.15 4.42
CA GLY A 126 -6.99 -9.28 4.13
C GLY A 126 -5.71 -10.10 3.92
N ILE A 127 -4.97 -9.84 2.86
CA ILE A 127 -3.65 -10.44 2.58
C ILE A 127 -2.66 -9.29 2.42
N MET A 128 -1.81 -9.06 3.44
CA MET A 128 -1.02 -7.84 3.55
C MET A 128 0.49 -8.12 3.50
N PRO A 129 1.26 -7.23 2.88
CA PRO A 129 2.71 -7.37 2.68
C PRO A 129 3.49 -6.86 3.91
N TRP A 130 4.80 -6.93 3.80
CA TRP A 130 5.75 -6.62 4.86
C TRP A 130 6.31 -5.19 4.85
N ASN A 131 6.16 -4.45 3.74
CA ASN A 131 6.90 -3.18 3.56
C ASN A 131 6.36 -2.01 4.38
N PHE A 132 5.07 -2.04 4.75
CA PHE A 132 4.42 -1.13 5.70
C PHE A 132 3.44 -1.96 6.55
N PRO A 133 3.94 -2.72 7.55
CA PRO A 133 3.16 -3.79 8.18
C PRO A 133 1.91 -3.33 8.92
N TYR A 134 1.90 -2.13 9.47
CA TYR A 134 0.71 -1.58 10.13
C TYR A 134 -0.16 -0.75 9.16
N TYR A 135 0.48 0.04 8.31
CA TYR A 135 -0.23 0.92 7.39
C TYR A 135 -1.08 0.16 6.36
N GLN A 136 -0.54 -0.91 5.78
CA GLN A 136 -1.27 -1.75 4.82
C GLN A 136 -2.51 -2.38 5.45
N VAL A 137 -2.42 -2.77 6.72
CA VAL A 137 -3.56 -3.30 7.49
C VAL A 137 -4.58 -2.19 7.77
N ALA A 138 -4.15 -1.02 8.23
CA ALA A 138 -5.05 0.07 8.62
C ALA A 138 -5.88 0.58 7.44
N ARG A 139 -5.29 0.71 6.25
CA ARG A 139 -6.01 1.12 5.02
C ARG A 139 -7.23 0.27 4.73
N PHE A 140 -7.08 -1.03 4.90
CA PHE A 140 -8.14 -2.01 4.70
C PHE A 140 -9.06 -2.15 5.93
N ALA A 141 -8.49 -2.25 7.13
CA ALA A 141 -9.22 -2.59 8.34
C ALA A 141 -10.12 -1.46 8.83
N ALA A 142 -9.63 -0.21 8.87
CA ALA A 142 -10.37 0.89 9.46
C ALA A 142 -11.72 1.16 8.78
N PRO A 143 -11.84 1.33 7.45
CA PRO A 143 -13.12 1.53 6.79
C PRO A 143 -14.08 0.35 6.94
N ASN A 144 -13.55 -0.87 6.89
CA ASN A 144 -14.36 -2.09 6.95
C ASN A 144 -14.89 -2.39 8.35
N LEU A 145 -14.09 -2.17 9.39
CA LEU A 145 -14.55 -2.28 10.77
C LEU A 145 -15.56 -1.19 11.11
N LEU A 146 -15.36 0.06 10.63
CA LEU A 146 -16.33 1.13 10.79
C LEU A 146 -17.67 0.77 10.15
N LEU A 147 -17.67 0.23 8.94
CA LEU A 147 -18.88 -0.19 8.24
C LEU A 147 -19.62 -1.32 9.00
N GLY A 148 -18.90 -2.16 9.73
CA GLY A 148 -19.42 -3.29 10.49
C GLY A 148 -19.09 -4.66 9.90
N ASN A 149 -18.17 -4.74 8.94
CA ASN A 149 -17.55 -5.98 8.47
C ASN A 149 -16.63 -6.56 9.56
N THR A 150 -16.33 -7.85 9.48
CA THR A 150 -15.27 -8.50 10.25
C THR A 150 -14.11 -8.90 9.35
N ILE A 151 -12.94 -9.15 9.92
CA ILE A 151 -11.70 -9.35 9.17
C ILE A 151 -11.01 -10.63 9.61
N VAL A 152 -10.60 -11.44 8.65
CA VAL A 152 -9.57 -12.46 8.82
C VAL A 152 -8.33 -11.95 8.08
N LEU A 153 -7.23 -11.79 8.79
CA LEU A 153 -6.01 -11.21 8.23
C LEU A 153 -4.88 -12.23 8.14
N LYS A 154 -4.33 -12.39 6.95
CA LYS A 154 -3.06 -13.09 6.70
C LYS A 154 -1.99 -12.06 6.35
N HIS A 155 -1.06 -11.85 7.26
CA HIS A 155 0.08 -10.96 7.03
C HIS A 155 1.25 -11.69 6.35
N ALA A 156 2.26 -10.93 5.89
CA ALA A 156 3.52 -11.50 5.43
C ALA A 156 4.18 -12.34 6.53
N SER A 157 4.81 -13.47 6.15
CA SER A 157 5.36 -14.41 7.12
C SER A 157 6.56 -13.87 7.93
N ILE A 158 7.18 -12.79 7.46
CA ILE A 158 8.30 -12.13 8.15
C ILE A 158 7.84 -11.08 9.17
N CYS A 159 6.51 -10.77 9.24
CA CYS A 159 5.95 -9.75 10.14
C CYS A 159 4.98 -10.34 11.19
N PRO A 160 5.38 -11.36 11.96
CA PRO A 160 4.48 -11.99 12.92
C PRO A 160 4.17 -11.10 14.14
N LEU A 161 5.12 -10.28 14.62
CA LEU A 161 4.89 -9.36 15.76
C LEU A 161 3.93 -8.25 15.36
N SER A 162 4.20 -7.57 14.24
CA SER A 162 3.33 -6.52 13.73
C SER A 162 1.92 -7.03 13.46
N SER A 163 1.82 -8.22 12.89
CA SER A 163 0.55 -8.89 12.61
C SER A 163 -0.26 -9.16 13.90
N GLN A 164 0.37 -9.67 14.96
CA GLN A 164 -0.29 -9.92 16.22
C GLN A 164 -0.65 -8.61 16.93
N ALA A 165 0.24 -7.62 16.91
CA ALA A 165 0.00 -6.32 17.54
C ALA A 165 -1.23 -5.61 16.95
N CYS A 166 -1.54 -5.77 15.65
CA CYS A 166 -2.77 -5.26 15.05
C CYS A 166 -4.02 -5.83 15.74
N GLN A 167 -4.05 -7.14 15.98
CA GLN A 167 -5.17 -7.78 16.70
C GLN A 167 -5.26 -7.32 18.15
N ASP A 168 -4.12 -7.33 18.86
CA ASP A 168 -4.06 -6.99 20.28
C ASP A 168 -4.53 -5.54 20.53
N ILE A 169 -4.10 -4.60 19.71
CA ILE A 169 -4.52 -3.19 19.78
C ILE A 169 -6.03 -3.05 19.55
N LEU A 170 -6.57 -3.70 18.53
CA LEU A 170 -8.00 -3.63 18.23
C LEU A 170 -8.85 -4.26 19.34
N GLU A 171 -8.43 -5.40 19.91
CA GLU A 171 -9.11 -6.02 21.04
C GLU A 171 -9.01 -5.15 22.30
N GLU A 172 -7.84 -4.56 22.60
CA GLU A 172 -7.65 -3.60 23.70
C GLU A 172 -8.49 -2.33 23.53
N ALA A 173 -8.67 -1.88 22.29
CA ALA A 173 -9.54 -0.76 21.97
C ALA A 173 -11.03 -1.06 22.16
N GLY A 174 -11.39 -2.32 22.41
CA GLY A 174 -12.77 -2.74 22.65
C GLY A 174 -13.46 -3.41 21.45
N LEU A 175 -12.73 -3.74 20.40
CA LEU A 175 -13.28 -4.56 19.32
C LEU A 175 -13.65 -5.95 19.87
N PRO A 176 -14.86 -6.46 19.62
CA PRO A 176 -15.23 -7.79 20.07
C PRO A 176 -14.27 -8.88 19.56
N LYS A 177 -13.95 -9.85 20.40
CA LYS A 177 -13.12 -11.01 20.01
C LYS A 177 -13.67 -11.63 18.73
N ASN A 178 -12.76 -12.00 17.83
CA ASN A 178 -13.04 -12.60 16.54
C ASN A 178 -13.67 -11.66 15.50
N ALA A 179 -13.89 -10.38 15.78
CA ALA A 179 -14.23 -9.39 14.75
C ALA A 179 -13.01 -9.03 13.88
N TYR A 180 -11.81 -9.20 14.42
CA TYR A 180 -10.54 -9.23 13.69
C TYR A 180 -9.74 -10.44 14.15
N ILE A 181 -9.32 -11.30 13.22
CA ILE A 181 -8.56 -12.52 13.51
C ILE A 181 -7.28 -12.50 12.68
N ASN A 182 -6.13 -12.38 13.35
CA ASN A 182 -4.84 -12.62 12.74
C ASN A 182 -4.59 -14.11 12.54
N ILE A 183 -4.17 -14.55 11.35
CA ILE A 183 -3.83 -15.94 11.07
C ILE A 183 -2.41 -16.09 10.54
N TYR A 184 -1.65 -17.00 11.14
CA TYR A 184 -0.35 -17.41 10.61
C TYR A 184 -0.53 -18.52 9.57
N ALA A 185 -0.94 -18.14 8.34
CA ALA A 185 -1.24 -19.05 7.25
C ALA A 185 -0.26 -18.88 6.08
N SER A 186 0.00 -19.95 5.33
CA SER A 186 0.78 -19.88 4.09
C SER A 186 -0.01 -19.27 2.94
N GLY A 187 0.69 -18.78 1.90
CA GLY A 187 0.05 -18.34 0.67
C GLY A 187 -0.78 -19.45 0.00
N SER A 188 -0.32 -20.70 0.05
CA SER A 188 -1.03 -21.85 -0.54
C SER A 188 -2.35 -22.20 0.15
N GLN A 189 -2.59 -21.73 1.38
CA GLN A 189 -3.87 -21.92 2.09
C GLN A 189 -4.91 -20.87 1.67
N MET A 190 -4.49 -19.76 1.04
CA MET A 190 -5.38 -18.63 0.76
C MET A 190 -6.48 -18.94 -0.24
N ASP A 191 -6.24 -19.78 -1.24
CA ASP A 191 -7.28 -20.17 -2.20
C ASP A 191 -8.50 -20.78 -1.49
N ALA A 192 -8.26 -21.63 -0.47
CA ALA A 192 -9.33 -22.24 0.31
C ALA A 192 -10.10 -21.22 1.17
N PHE A 193 -9.43 -20.18 1.70
CA PHE A 193 -10.10 -19.08 2.40
C PHE A 193 -10.89 -18.20 1.42
N VAL A 194 -10.30 -17.82 0.29
CA VAL A 194 -10.98 -17.00 -0.73
C VAL A 194 -12.19 -17.72 -1.29
N ALA A 195 -12.13 -19.02 -1.53
CA ALA A 195 -13.25 -19.81 -2.06
C ALA A 195 -14.39 -20.03 -1.06
N ASP A 196 -14.13 -19.95 0.26
CA ASP A 196 -15.13 -20.26 1.28
C ASP A 196 -16.29 -19.24 1.28
N LYS A 197 -17.54 -19.73 1.28
CA LYS A 197 -18.76 -18.90 1.20
C LYS A 197 -18.93 -17.89 2.34
N ARG A 198 -18.28 -18.08 3.48
CA ARG A 198 -18.31 -17.18 4.65
C ARG A 198 -17.50 -15.90 4.38
N ILE A 199 -16.40 -15.99 3.63
CA ILE A 199 -15.64 -14.82 3.16
C ILE A 199 -16.43 -14.13 2.04
N LYS A 200 -16.65 -12.82 2.17
CA LYS A 200 -17.49 -12.02 1.25
C LYS A 200 -16.69 -11.14 0.28
N GLY A 201 -15.43 -10.90 0.57
CA GLY A 201 -14.53 -10.13 -0.26
C GLY A 201 -13.09 -10.32 0.17
N VAL A 202 -12.15 -9.91 -0.66
CA VAL A 202 -10.71 -10.03 -0.38
C VAL A 202 -9.97 -8.78 -0.81
N SER A 203 -9.14 -8.22 0.08
CA SER A 203 -8.15 -7.21 -0.27
C SER A 203 -6.76 -7.85 -0.22
N LEU A 204 -5.99 -7.63 -1.28
CA LEU A 204 -4.60 -8.06 -1.34
C LEU A 204 -3.72 -6.86 -1.71
N THR A 205 -2.71 -6.62 -0.88
CA THR A 205 -1.56 -5.82 -1.25
C THR A 205 -0.34 -6.73 -1.37
N GLY A 206 0.36 -6.70 -2.50
CA GLY A 206 1.50 -7.60 -2.71
C GLY A 206 2.00 -7.70 -4.14
N SER A 207 2.58 -8.86 -4.50
CA SER A 207 3.10 -9.09 -5.84
C SER A 207 1.99 -9.35 -6.86
N GLU A 208 2.24 -9.04 -8.13
CA GLU A 208 1.33 -9.31 -9.25
C GLU A 208 0.94 -10.78 -9.36
N ALA A 209 1.87 -11.69 -9.13
CA ALA A 209 1.57 -13.12 -9.15
C ALA A 209 0.55 -13.52 -8.08
N ALA A 210 0.68 -12.97 -6.86
CA ALA A 210 -0.28 -13.19 -5.78
C ALA A 210 -1.62 -12.52 -6.09
N GLY A 211 -1.61 -11.29 -6.63
CA GLY A 211 -2.82 -10.59 -7.06
C GLY A 211 -3.61 -11.35 -8.11
N SER A 212 -2.93 -11.85 -9.15
CA SER A 212 -3.55 -12.64 -10.21
C SER A 212 -4.19 -13.95 -9.68
N ALA A 213 -3.50 -14.66 -8.78
CA ALA A 213 -4.02 -15.87 -8.16
C ALA A 213 -5.28 -15.59 -7.33
N VAL A 214 -5.23 -14.57 -6.47
CA VAL A 214 -6.37 -14.17 -5.62
C VAL A 214 -7.55 -13.70 -6.46
N ALA A 215 -7.32 -12.84 -7.46
CA ALA A 215 -8.37 -12.33 -8.36
C ALA A 215 -9.07 -13.47 -9.10
N LYS A 216 -8.32 -14.46 -9.58
CA LYS A 216 -8.87 -15.65 -10.24
C LYS A 216 -9.82 -16.38 -9.30
N THR A 217 -9.35 -16.75 -8.10
CA THR A 217 -10.17 -17.50 -7.14
C THR A 217 -11.38 -16.68 -6.67
N ALA A 218 -11.22 -15.37 -6.46
CA ALA A 218 -12.32 -14.46 -6.10
C ALA A 218 -13.38 -14.40 -7.20
N GLY A 219 -12.97 -14.25 -8.47
CA GLY A 219 -13.87 -14.20 -9.62
C GLY A 219 -14.65 -15.52 -9.82
N GLU A 220 -13.99 -16.66 -9.67
CA GLU A 220 -14.64 -17.99 -9.73
C GLU A 220 -15.71 -18.17 -8.64
N ASN A 221 -15.62 -17.42 -7.53
CA ASN A 221 -16.54 -17.48 -6.40
C ASN A 221 -17.43 -16.22 -6.27
N TYR A 222 -17.51 -15.37 -7.31
CA TYR A 222 -18.32 -14.15 -7.37
C TYR A 222 -18.05 -13.17 -6.22
N LYS A 223 -16.79 -13.03 -5.80
CA LYS A 223 -16.37 -12.14 -4.71
C LYS A 223 -15.66 -10.91 -5.26
N LYS A 224 -15.97 -9.76 -4.66
CA LYS A 224 -15.24 -8.54 -4.94
C LYS A 224 -13.81 -8.67 -4.40
N SER A 225 -12.85 -8.18 -5.18
CA SER A 225 -11.46 -8.06 -4.74
C SER A 225 -10.95 -6.63 -4.96
N VAL A 226 -10.07 -6.20 -4.07
CA VAL A 226 -9.24 -5.01 -4.21
C VAL A 226 -7.80 -5.48 -4.30
N LEU A 227 -7.08 -5.00 -5.28
CA LEU A 227 -5.69 -5.36 -5.52
C LEU A 227 -4.83 -4.10 -5.54
N GLU A 228 -3.85 -4.06 -4.65
CA GLU A 228 -2.79 -3.07 -4.60
C GLU A 228 -1.47 -3.78 -4.85
N LEU A 229 -0.87 -3.54 -6.02
CA LEU A 229 0.28 -4.31 -6.52
C LEU A 229 1.53 -3.42 -6.67
N GLY A 230 2.46 -3.83 -7.52
CA GLY A 230 3.66 -3.06 -7.80
C GLY A 230 3.39 -1.74 -8.52
N GLY A 231 4.41 -0.90 -8.60
CA GLY A 231 4.41 0.36 -9.34
C GLY A 231 5.78 0.65 -9.95
N ASN A 232 5.80 1.27 -11.11
CA ASN A 232 7.02 1.77 -11.75
C ASN A 232 6.87 3.27 -12.01
N ASP A 233 6.62 3.99 -10.92
CA ASP A 233 6.14 5.35 -10.89
C ASP A 233 7.13 6.34 -11.50
N PRO A 234 6.71 7.23 -12.42
CA PRO A 234 7.53 8.27 -12.99
C PRO A 234 7.53 9.53 -12.10
N PHE A 235 8.67 10.21 -12.09
CA PHE A 235 8.88 11.52 -11.50
C PHE A 235 9.44 12.43 -12.59
N LEU A 236 8.62 13.35 -13.09
CA LEU A 236 8.97 14.23 -14.19
C LEU A 236 9.45 15.58 -13.66
N VAL A 237 10.58 16.07 -14.19
CA VAL A 237 11.06 17.43 -13.93
C VAL A 237 11.09 18.17 -15.26
N ILE A 238 10.20 19.19 -15.40
CA ILE A 238 9.96 19.88 -16.68
C ILE A 238 10.67 21.23 -16.80
N ASP A 239 11.27 21.73 -15.74
CA ASP A 239 12.19 22.88 -15.75
C ASP A 239 13.29 22.72 -14.69
N ASP A 240 14.30 23.60 -14.72
CA ASP A 240 15.49 23.51 -13.88
C ASP A 240 15.64 24.64 -12.85
N GLU A 241 14.62 25.47 -12.63
CA GLU A 241 14.72 26.65 -11.78
C GLU A 241 15.03 26.31 -10.31
N ASN A 242 14.50 25.19 -9.80
CA ASN A 242 14.76 24.70 -8.44
C ASN A 242 15.33 23.27 -8.44
N LEU A 243 16.10 22.92 -9.46
CA LEU A 243 16.50 21.56 -9.77
C LEU A 243 17.07 20.79 -8.55
N GLU A 244 18.07 21.33 -7.87
CA GLU A 244 18.72 20.62 -6.76
C GLU A 244 17.76 20.31 -5.62
N TRP A 245 16.86 21.25 -5.29
CA TRP A 245 15.82 21.03 -4.27
C TRP A 245 14.83 19.94 -4.71
N VAL A 246 14.41 19.94 -5.98
CA VAL A 246 13.53 18.91 -6.54
C VAL A 246 14.21 17.54 -6.52
N LEU A 247 15.51 17.48 -6.87
CA LEU A 247 16.30 16.24 -6.79
C LEU A 247 16.50 15.75 -5.36
N ASP A 248 16.57 16.65 -4.37
CA ASP A 248 16.56 16.27 -2.96
C ASP A 248 15.23 15.62 -2.55
N GLN A 249 14.08 16.16 -3.02
CA GLN A 249 12.77 15.54 -2.79
C GLN A 249 12.70 14.16 -3.46
N TYR A 250 13.12 14.06 -4.73
CA TYR A 250 13.21 12.78 -5.42
C TYR A 250 14.03 11.76 -4.65
N ASN A 251 15.27 12.09 -4.27
CA ASN A 251 16.16 11.19 -3.56
C ASN A 251 15.57 10.75 -2.22
N LEU A 252 15.00 11.67 -1.44
CA LEU A 252 14.37 11.37 -0.17
C LEU A 252 13.29 10.30 -0.32
N ILE A 253 12.40 10.46 -1.29
CA ILE A 253 11.24 9.57 -1.46
C ILE A 253 11.61 8.28 -2.17
N ARG A 254 12.54 8.36 -3.15
CA ARG A 254 13.07 7.15 -3.80
C ARG A 254 13.78 6.23 -2.82
N MET A 255 14.50 6.79 -1.86
CA MET A 255 15.28 6.04 -0.89
C MET A 255 14.53 5.78 0.44
N TYR A 256 13.36 6.40 0.63
CA TYR A 256 12.47 6.12 1.74
C TYR A 256 12.21 4.62 1.87
N ASN A 257 12.23 4.10 3.10
CA ASN A 257 12.10 2.66 3.38
C ASN A 257 13.08 1.78 2.57
N THR A 258 14.29 2.29 2.31
CA THR A 258 15.30 1.62 1.47
C THR A 258 14.76 1.32 0.06
N GLY A 259 13.92 2.21 -0.48
CA GLY A 259 13.26 2.06 -1.79
C GLY A 259 12.17 0.99 -1.86
N GLN A 260 11.74 0.45 -0.72
CA GLN A 260 10.76 -0.63 -0.63
C GLN A 260 9.33 -0.08 -0.44
N ALA A 261 8.93 0.84 -1.31
CA ALA A 261 7.57 1.39 -1.36
C ALA A 261 7.00 1.26 -2.78
N CYS A 262 5.75 0.81 -2.89
CA CYS A 262 5.09 0.60 -4.19
C CYS A 262 4.96 1.91 -4.98
N ASN A 263 4.67 3.03 -4.30
CA ASN A 263 4.55 4.38 -4.86
C ASN A 263 5.87 5.19 -4.80
N ALA A 264 7.02 4.58 -4.50
CA ALA A 264 8.30 5.27 -4.65
C ALA A 264 8.55 5.56 -6.14
N PRO A 265 9.03 6.76 -6.50
CA PRO A 265 9.32 7.10 -7.90
C PRO A 265 10.54 6.32 -8.40
N LYS A 266 10.33 5.28 -9.21
CA LYS A 266 11.40 4.43 -9.73
C LYS A 266 12.12 5.08 -10.91
N ARG A 267 11.39 5.90 -11.70
CA ARG A 267 11.85 6.49 -12.95
C ARG A 267 11.88 8.01 -12.84
N LEU A 268 13.06 8.61 -12.67
CA LEU A 268 13.25 10.05 -12.80
C LEU A 268 13.40 10.40 -14.28
N ILE A 269 12.54 11.26 -14.80
CA ILE A 269 12.54 11.69 -16.20
C ILE A 269 12.84 13.20 -16.22
N VAL A 270 13.92 13.59 -16.87
CA VAL A 270 14.36 15.00 -16.92
C VAL A 270 14.66 15.40 -18.37
N LEU A 271 14.49 16.68 -18.67
CA LEU A 271 14.81 17.20 -20.01
C LEU A 271 16.32 17.21 -20.25
N GLU A 272 16.73 17.06 -21.52
CA GLU A 272 18.12 16.90 -21.92
C GLU A 272 19.00 18.10 -21.54
N ASP A 273 18.46 19.31 -21.46
CA ASP A 273 19.17 20.54 -21.14
C ASP A 273 19.81 20.52 -19.73
N PHE A 274 19.26 19.75 -18.81
CA PHE A 274 19.79 19.63 -17.44
C PHE A 274 20.05 18.19 -17.00
N TYR A 275 19.99 17.24 -17.93
CA TYR A 275 20.22 15.81 -17.64
C TYR A 275 21.59 15.55 -17.02
N ASP A 276 22.67 16.08 -17.60
CA ASP A 276 24.03 15.81 -17.10
C ASP A 276 24.23 16.37 -15.68
N ARG A 277 23.69 17.55 -15.38
CA ARG A 277 23.67 18.15 -14.04
C ARG A 277 22.90 17.27 -13.04
N THR A 278 21.76 16.73 -13.46
CA THR A 278 20.94 15.83 -12.67
C THR A 278 21.69 14.56 -12.30
N VAL A 279 22.34 13.93 -13.28
CA VAL A 279 23.12 12.71 -13.07
C VAL A 279 24.31 12.97 -12.15
N GLU A 280 25.08 14.03 -12.35
CA GLU A 280 26.21 14.40 -11.50
C GLU A 280 25.77 14.67 -10.06
N TYR A 281 24.68 15.41 -9.87
CA TYR A 281 24.12 15.70 -8.55
C TYR A 281 23.71 14.42 -7.81
N LEU A 282 22.93 13.56 -8.47
CA LEU A 282 22.45 12.32 -7.84
C LEU A 282 23.53 11.28 -7.64
N GLU A 283 24.53 11.18 -8.54
CA GLU A 283 25.68 10.29 -8.39
C GLU A 283 26.42 10.60 -7.08
N LYS A 284 26.66 11.88 -6.80
CA LYS A 284 27.26 12.33 -5.53
C LYS A 284 26.32 12.08 -4.35
N LYS A 285 25.04 12.51 -4.45
CA LYS A 285 24.07 12.43 -3.35
C LYS A 285 23.85 10.98 -2.89
N ILE A 286 23.65 10.07 -3.84
CA ILE A 286 23.42 8.64 -3.58
C ILE A 286 24.72 7.98 -3.10
N GLY A 287 25.89 8.35 -3.66
CA GLY A 287 27.18 7.82 -3.25
C GLY A 287 27.58 8.20 -1.83
N ASP A 288 27.12 9.36 -1.33
CA ASP A 288 27.41 9.85 0.02
C ASP A 288 26.45 9.26 1.08
N MET A 289 25.40 8.52 0.69
CA MET A 289 24.41 7.99 1.63
C MET A 289 24.98 6.93 2.57
N LYS A 290 24.62 7.03 3.83
CA LYS A 290 25.04 6.12 4.89
C LYS A 290 24.04 4.98 5.06
N VAL A 291 24.55 3.75 4.99
CA VAL A 291 23.76 2.54 5.20
C VAL A 291 24.03 2.02 6.62
N GLY A 292 22.98 1.96 7.44
CA GLY A 292 23.08 1.55 8.85
C GLY A 292 22.05 0.53 9.28
N THR A 293 22.04 0.19 10.57
CA THR A 293 21.00 -0.62 11.20
C THR A 293 19.71 0.20 11.36
N TYR A 294 18.58 -0.46 11.58
CA TYR A 294 17.28 0.22 11.72
C TYR A 294 17.25 1.26 12.84
N ASP A 295 18.06 1.09 13.87
CA ASP A 295 18.18 1.95 15.06
C ASP A 295 19.33 2.97 14.98
N ASP A 296 20.10 3.00 13.87
CA ASP A 296 21.13 4.00 13.65
C ASP A 296 20.51 5.35 13.25
N GLU A 297 20.55 6.33 14.15
CA GLU A 297 20.02 7.68 13.92
C GLU A 297 20.74 8.43 12.77
N ASN A 298 21.96 8.05 12.43
CA ASN A 298 22.78 8.68 11.39
C ASN A 298 22.68 7.97 10.03
N ALA A 299 21.99 6.84 9.95
CA ALA A 299 21.78 6.14 8.69
C ALA A 299 20.76 6.87 7.80
N ASP A 300 21.03 6.96 6.52
CA ASP A 300 20.08 7.47 5.52
C ASP A 300 19.12 6.37 5.07
N ILE A 301 19.61 5.14 4.93
CA ILE A 301 18.81 3.94 4.61
C ILE A 301 19.24 2.76 5.51
N GLY A 302 18.28 1.84 5.70
CA GLY A 302 18.48 0.57 6.41
C GLY A 302 18.82 -0.60 5.47
N PRO A 303 18.76 -1.86 5.98
CA PRO A 303 18.88 -3.04 5.14
C PRO A 303 17.63 -3.22 4.27
N LEU A 304 17.70 -4.10 3.28
CA LEU A 304 16.53 -4.68 2.64
C LEU A 304 15.83 -5.67 3.57
N SER A 305 14.60 -6.02 3.27
CA SER A 305 13.78 -6.89 4.13
C SER A 305 14.31 -8.30 4.32
N SER A 306 15.20 -8.75 3.45
CA SER A 306 15.86 -10.06 3.56
C SER A 306 17.15 -10.12 2.74
N ILE A 307 18.01 -11.08 3.09
CA ILE A 307 19.21 -11.40 2.32
C ILE A 307 18.83 -11.80 0.88
N GLY A 308 17.76 -12.57 0.70
CA GLY A 308 17.29 -12.97 -0.62
C GLY A 308 16.85 -11.78 -1.49
N ALA A 309 16.11 -10.83 -0.94
CA ALA A 309 15.71 -9.62 -1.66
C ALA A 309 16.92 -8.78 -2.08
N ARG A 310 17.93 -8.64 -1.20
CA ARG A 310 19.18 -7.97 -1.54
C ARG A 310 19.92 -8.66 -2.68
N ASP A 311 20.09 -9.98 -2.58
CA ASP A 311 20.87 -10.73 -3.55
C ASP A 311 20.19 -10.73 -4.93
N GLU A 312 18.84 -10.80 -4.98
CA GLU A 312 18.06 -10.68 -6.21
C GLU A 312 18.30 -9.32 -6.90
N ILE A 313 18.24 -8.22 -6.16
CA ILE A 313 18.45 -6.88 -6.75
C ILE A 313 19.89 -6.75 -7.26
N VAL A 314 20.89 -7.13 -6.47
CA VAL A 314 22.30 -7.06 -6.89
C VAL A 314 22.52 -7.88 -8.17
N GLU A 315 22.00 -9.10 -8.25
CA GLU A 315 22.11 -9.95 -9.45
C GLU A 315 21.43 -9.32 -10.67
N ARG A 316 20.23 -8.71 -10.49
CA ARG A 316 19.55 -7.99 -11.58
C ARG A 316 20.39 -6.83 -12.11
N LEU A 317 21.01 -6.04 -11.23
CA LEU A 317 21.86 -4.90 -11.63
C LEU A 317 23.12 -5.37 -12.35
N GLU A 318 23.81 -6.40 -11.81
CA GLU A 318 25.01 -6.97 -12.42
C GLU A 318 24.71 -7.52 -13.82
N LYS A 319 23.59 -8.23 -13.97
CA LYS A 319 23.13 -8.76 -15.26
C LYS A 319 22.82 -7.66 -16.26
N ALA A 320 22.10 -6.61 -15.84
CA ALA A 320 21.76 -5.50 -16.71
C ALA A 320 23.01 -4.77 -17.20
N ALA A 321 23.98 -4.52 -16.32
CA ALA A 321 25.25 -3.90 -16.70
C ALA A 321 26.07 -4.79 -17.66
N ALA A 322 26.12 -6.10 -17.41
CA ALA A 322 26.85 -7.05 -18.24
C ALA A 322 26.25 -7.20 -19.65
N ASN A 323 24.94 -7.10 -19.78
CA ASN A 323 24.22 -7.15 -21.05
C ASN A 323 24.29 -5.81 -21.82
N GLY A 324 24.61 -4.69 -21.16
CA GLY A 324 24.52 -3.35 -21.71
C GLY A 324 23.09 -2.76 -21.67
N ASP A 325 22.21 -3.35 -20.85
CA ASP A 325 20.82 -2.92 -20.67
C ASP A 325 20.74 -1.64 -19.83
N ALA A 326 21.76 -1.35 -19.01
CA ALA A 326 21.88 -0.17 -18.16
C ALA A 326 23.34 0.11 -17.81
N LYS A 327 23.62 1.37 -17.43
CA LYS A 327 24.91 1.77 -16.89
C LYS A 327 24.77 2.11 -15.40
N ILE A 328 25.51 1.39 -14.56
CA ILE A 328 25.58 1.70 -13.13
C ILE A 328 26.55 2.86 -12.93
N ARG A 329 26.07 3.99 -12.42
CA ARG A 329 26.86 5.20 -12.15
C ARG A 329 27.55 5.12 -10.79
N VAL A 330 26.83 4.64 -9.78
CA VAL A 330 27.31 4.51 -8.40
C VAL A 330 26.57 3.35 -7.70
N GLY A 331 27.22 2.71 -6.75
CA GLY A 331 26.63 1.72 -5.85
C GLY A 331 26.20 0.42 -6.51
N GLY A 332 25.11 -0.16 -6.01
CA GLY A 332 24.49 -1.38 -6.54
C GLY A 332 25.18 -2.67 -6.12
N LYS A 333 26.07 -2.62 -5.15
CA LYS A 333 26.82 -3.79 -4.67
C LYS A 333 26.36 -4.22 -3.29
N LYS A 334 26.59 -5.48 -3.00
CA LYS A 334 26.47 -6.01 -1.64
C LYS A 334 27.51 -5.36 -0.74
N ILE A 335 27.10 -4.91 0.45
CA ILE A 335 28.01 -4.47 1.50
C ILE A 335 28.51 -5.70 2.26
N ASP A 336 29.84 -5.81 2.45
CA ASP A 336 30.49 -6.93 3.16
C ASP A 336 30.29 -6.79 4.68
N ARG A 337 29.09 -7.10 5.14
CA ARG A 337 28.71 -7.20 6.56
C ARG A 337 27.55 -8.16 6.74
N GLU A 338 27.32 -8.66 7.98
CA GLU A 338 26.14 -9.45 8.32
C GLU A 338 24.87 -8.62 8.06
N GLY A 339 23.79 -9.29 7.57
CA GLY A 339 22.50 -8.67 7.26
C GLY A 339 22.28 -8.41 5.77
N ALA A 340 21.15 -7.78 5.47
CA ALA A 340 20.65 -7.59 4.11
C ALA A 340 21.04 -6.23 3.50
N TYR A 341 22.30 -5.83 3.66
CA TYR A 341 22.76 -4.50 3.25
C TYR A 341 23.31 -4.48 1.83
N MET A 342 22.94 -3.44 1.07
CA MET A 342 23.52 -3.10 -0.22
C MET A 342 23.78 -1.59 -0.32
N GLU A 343 24.67 -1.22 -1.21
CA GLU A 343 24.89 0.17 -1.60
C GLU A 343 23.69 0.67 -2.40
N PRO A 344 23.12 1.87 -2.11
CA PRO A 344 22.13 2.46 -2.98
C PRO A 344 22.72 2.74 -4.37
N ALA A 345 21.91 2.66 -5.41
CA ALA A 345 22.40 2.69 -6.79
C ALA A 345 21.74 3.77 -7.63
N LEU A 346 22.52 4.27 -8.61
CA LEU A 346 22.03 5.12 -9.70
C LEU A 346 22.30 4.43 -11.03
N LEU A 347 21.27 4.29 -11.85
CA LEU A 347 21.34 3.79 -13.22
C LEU A 347 21.06 4.90 -14.24
N THR A 348 21.77 4.85 -15.34
CA THR A 348 21.52 5.66 -16.56
C THR A 348 21.56 4.75 -17.79
N ASP A 349 21.23 5.31 -18.93
CA ASP A 349 21.24 4.61 -20.22
C ASP A 349 20.45 3.29 -20.16
N VAL A 350 19.32 3.30 -19.44
CA VAL A 350 18.48 2.12 -19.25
C VAL A 350 17.60 1.94 -20.48
N ASP A 351 17.69 0.77 -21.11
CA ASP A 351 16.78 0.39 -22.18
C ASP A 351 15.40 0.05 -21.57
N PRO A 352 14.34 0.81 -21.92
CA PRO A 352 13.01 0.64 -21.32
C PRO A 352 12.35 -0.69 -21.69
N SER A 353 12.88 -1.47 -22.64
CA SER A 353 12.34 -2.79 -23.03
C SER A 353 12.92 -3.95 -22.21
N THR A 354 13.94 -3.68 -21.41
CA THR A 354 14.62 -4.71 -20.60
C THR A 354 13.99 -4.89 -19.23
N ASP A 355 14.39 -5.93 -18.50
CA ASP A 355 13.87 -6.23 -17.16
C ASP A 355 14.00 -5.05 -16.19
N VAL A 356 15.15 -4.38 -16.18
CA VAL A 356 15.39 -3.22 -15.29
C VAL A 356 14.66 -1.95 -15.74
N GLY A 357 14.25 -1.87 -17.00
CA GLY A 357 13.50 -0.74 -17.55
C GLY A 357 11.98 -0.88 -17.37
N CYS A 358 11.42 -2.08 -17.59
CA CYS A 358 9.98 -2.30 -17.58
C CYS A 358 9.42 -2.86 -16.27
N ASN A 359 10.21 -3.56 -15.44
CA ASN A 359 9.75 -4.15 -14.20
C ASN A 359 10.22 -3.37 -12.96
N GLU A 360 9.40 -3.35 -11.94
CA GLU A 360 9.71 -2.71 -10.68
C GLU A 360 11.00 -3.24 -10.05
N ILE A 361 11.88 -2.33 -9.58
CA ILE A 361 13.02 -2.65 -8.70
C ILE A 361 12.66 -2.18 -7.30
N PHE A 362 12.30 -3.15 -6.44
CA PHE A 362 11.79 -2.91 -5.10
C PHE A 362 12.93 -2.79 -4.07
N GLY A 363 13.76 -1.76 -4.23
CA GLY A 363 14.95 -1.49 -3.43
C GLY A 363 15.56 -0.13 -3.75
N PRO A 364 16.74 0.22 -3.18
CA PRO A 364 17.32 1.55 -3.23
C PRO A 364 18.05 1.82 -4.57
N VAL A 365 17.32 1.79 -5.67
CA VAL A 365 17.85 1.95 -7.03
C VAL A 365 17.12 3.07 -7.75
N ALA A 366 17.81 4.16 -8.01
CA ALA A 366 17.31 5.28 -8.81
C ALA A 366 17.65 5.06 -10.31
N ILE A 367 16.70 5.40 -11.18
CA ILE A 367 16.90 5.36 -12.65
C ILE A 367 16.63 6.74 -13.19
N VAL A 368 17.54 7.27 -14.05
CA VAL A 368 17.36 8.57 -14.71
C VAL A 368 17.21 8.38 -16.21
N TYR A 369 16.09 8.84 -16.74
CA TYR A 369 15.79 8.91 -18.17
C TYR A 369 15.96 10.33 -18.66
N LYS A 370 16.46 10.45 -19.91
CA LYS A 370 16.59 11.71 -20.61
C LYS A 370 15.46 11.85 -21.62
N ALA A 371 14.78 13.00 -21.63
CA ALA A 371 13.80 13.37 -22.62
C ALA A 371 14.26 14.63 -23.38
N LYS A 372 14.05 14.70 -24.68
CA LYS A 372 14.41 15.86 -25.50
C LYS A 372 13.50 17.08 -25.23
N ASP A 373 12.24 16.80 -24.88
CA ASP A 373 11.19 17.77 -24.63
C ASP A 373 10.12 17.17 -23.69
N VAL A 374 9.13 17.98 -23.32
CA VAL A 374 8.05 17.59 -22.40
C VAL A 374 7.17 16.48 -23.00
N GLU A 375 6.93 16.51 -24.30
CA GLU A 375 6.14 15.51 -25.01
C GLU A 375 6.80 14.12 -24.91
N GLU A 376 8.10 14.03 -25.13
CA GLU A 376 8.83 12.77 -24.95
C GLU A 376 8.88 12.33 -23.47
N ALA A 377 8.96 13.28 -22.52
CA ALA A 377 8.88 12.96 -21.11
C ALA A 377 7.55 12.28 -20.74
N ILE A 378 6.44 12.76 -21.30
CA ILE A 378 5.11 12.14 -21.15
C ILE A 378 5.07 10.75 -21.81
N GLU A 379 5.65 10.60 -23.01
CA GLU A 379 5.73 9.29 -23.68
C GLU A 379 6.52 8.28 -22.85
N ILE A 380 7.68 8.66 -22.32
CA ILE A 380 8.50 7.81 -21.44
C ILE A 380 7.72 7.47 -20.17
N ALA A 381 7.03 8.43 -19.55
CA ALA A 381 6.24 8.22 -18.35
C ALA A 381 5.13 7.17 -18.56
N ASN A 382 4.39 7.31 -19.66
CA ASN A 382 3.27 6.43 -20.02
C ASN A 382 3.71 5.09 -20.64
N ASN A 383 4.99 4.94 -21.00
CA ASN A 383 5.53 3.65 -21.47
C ASN A 383 5.77 2.69 -20.29
N SER A 384 4.68 2.31 -19.63
CA SER A 384 4.67 1.37 -18.52
C SER A 384 3.36 0.62 -18.47
N GLU A 385 3.42 -0.66 -18.13
CA GLU A 385 2.21 -1.46 -17.86
C GLU A 385 1.65 -1.23 -16.44
N TYR A 386 2.38 -0.50 -15.58
CA TYR A 386 1.94 -0.05 -14.26
C TYR A 386 1.16 1.28 -14.35
N GLY A 387 0.66 1.74 -13.22
CA GLY A 387 -0.05 2.99 -13.11
C GLY A 387 -0.52 3.23 -11.68
N LEU A 388 0.42 3.24 -10.71
CA LEU A 388 0.06 3.50 -9.31
C LEU A 388 0.05 5.00 -9.04
N SER A 389 1.20 5.65 -9.16
CA SER A 389 1.28 7.10 -9.00
C SER A 389 2.32 7.75 -9.92
N SER A 390 2.24 9.07 -10.02
CA SER A 390 3.23 9.91 -10.71
C SER A 390 3.42 11.24 -10.00
N SER A 391 4.52 11.93 -10.33
CA SER A 391 4.83 13.27 -9.83
C SER A 391 5.35 14.13 -10.97
N VAL A 392 4.84 15.37 -11.09
CA VAL A 392 5.28 16.36 -12.09
C VAL A 392 5.78 17.60 -11.37
N TRP A 393 6.98 18.03 -11.68
CA TRP A 393 7.65 19.16 -11.03
C TRP A 393 8.02 20.23 -12.02
N GLY A 394 7.54 21.44 -11.78
CA GLY A 394 7.80 22.63 -12.59
C GLY A 394 7.33 23.90 -11.89
N THR A 395 7.94 25.02 -12.21
CA THR A 395 7.64 26.32 -11.60
C THR A 395 6.35 26.94 -12.13
N ASP A 396 6.00 26.65 -13.39
CA ASP A 396 4.68 26.98 -13.96
C ASP A 396 3.69 25.89 -13.61
N LEU A 397 2.79 26.19 -12.64
CA LEU A 397 1.80 25.24 -12.12
C LEU A 397 0.77 24.82 -13.18
N ASP A 398 0.38 25.70 -14.08
CA ASP A 398 -0.59 25.40 -15.13
C ASP A 398 0.04 24.44 -16.15
N ALA A 399 1.28 24.70 -16.54
CA ALA A 399 2.03 23.80 -17.42
C ALA A 399 2.26 22.43 -16.78
N ALA A 400 2.66 22.38 -15.50
CA ALA A 400 2.85 21.14 -14.78
C ALA A 400 1.55 20.34 -14.64
N PHE A 401 0.42 21.01 -14.40
CA PHE A 401 -0.89 20.37 -14.32
C PHE A 401 -1.37 19.84 -15.69
N GLU A 402 -1.11 20.55 -16.78
CA GLU A 402 -1.39 20.07 -18.13
C GLU A 402 -0.57 18.82 -18.51
N VAL A 403 0.66 18.70 -18.01
CA VAL A 403 1.46 17.48 -18.13
C VAL A 403 0.84 16.36 -17.29
N ALA A 404 0.49 16.65 -16.04
CA ALA A 404 -0.13 15.70 -15.12
C ALA A 404 -1.43 15.09 -15.68
N ASN A 405 -2.26 15.88 -16.35
CA ASN A 405 -3.50 15.43 -16.99
C ASN A 405 -3.30 14.40 -18.12
N GLN A 406 -2.06 14.22 -18.59
CA GLN A 406 -1.73 13.29 -19.67
C GLN A 406 -1.11 11.98 -19.16
N LEU A 407 -0.92 11.84 -17.85
CA LEU A 407 -0.34 10.63 -17.25
C LEU A 407 -1.41 9.57 -16.96
N ASN A 408 -1.02 8.30 -17.14
CA ASN A 408 -1.93 7.15 -17.03
C ASN A 408 -1.71 6.38 -15.71
N ASP A 409 -2.15 6.97 -14.61
CA ASP A 409 -2.04 6.36 -13.29
C ASP A 409 -3.28 6.61 -12.41
N GLY A 410 -3.25 6.09 -11.17
CA GLY A 410 -4.33 6.25 -10.22
C GLY A 410 -4.22 7.50 -9.36
N MET A 411 -3.00 8.06 -9.22
CA MET A 411 -2.71 9.19 -8.34
C MET A 411 -1.58 10.04 -8.95
N THR A 412 -1.88 11.28 -9.33
CA THR A 412 -0.88 12.22 -9.87
C THR A 412 -0.70 13.40 -8.93
N PHE A 413 0.56 13.77 -8.67
CA PHE A 413 0.97 14.86 -7.78
C PHE A 413 1.71 15.94 -8.56
N VAL A 414 1.43 17.21 -8.27
CA VAL A 414 2.12 18.35 -8.92
C VAL A 414 2.89 19.12 -7.86
N ASN A 415 4.20 19.23 -8.04
CA ASN A 415 5.14 19.83 -7.09
C ASN A 415 5.04 19.23 -5.68
N GLU A 416 4.63 18.00 -5.64
CA GLU A 416 4.52 17.20 -4.43
C GLU A 416 4.93 15.77 -4.77
N ALA A 417 5.52 15.09 -3.82
CA ALA A 417 5.77 13.67 -3.96
C ALA A 417 4.51 12.88 -3.66
N SER A 418 4.48 11.61 -4.07
CA SER A 418 3.37 10.72 -3.75
C SER A 418 3.18 10.62 -2.23
N VAL A 419 2.24 11.40 -1.71
CA VAL A 419 1.90 11.42 -0.29
C VAL A 419 0.72 10.51 0.01
N THR A 420 0.69 10.01 1.23
CA THR A 420 -0.44 9.25 1.75
C THR A 420 -1.08 10.03 2.89
N ALA A 421 -2.39 10.23 2.83
CA ALA A 421 -3.18 10.80 3.91
C ALA A 421 -4.52 10.07 4.03
N ALA A 422 -5.07 9.99 5.22
CA ALA A 422 -6.31 9.27 5.49
C ALA A 422 -7.52 9.74 4.66
N GLY A 423 -7.54 11.04 4.32
CA GLY A 423 -8.59 11.68 3.52
C GLY A 423 -8.38 11.63 2.00
N LEU A 424 -7.30 11.02 1.50
CA LEU A 424 -7.00 10.90 0.08
C LEU A 424 -7.20 9.45 -0.39
N PRO A 425 -7.80 9.23 -1.58
CA PRO A 425 -7.90 7.87 -2.14
C PRO A 425 -6.53 7.35 -2.50
N PHE A 426 -6.30 6.06 -2.26
CA PHE A 426 -5.08 5.36 -2.65
C PHE A 426 -5.42 4.19 -3.58
N GLY A 427 -4.68 4.06 -4.68
CA GLY A 427 -4.79 2.91 -5.59
C GLY A 427 -4.45 3.24 -7.03
N GLY A 428 -4.06 2.19 -7.76
CA GLY A 428 -3.58 2.26 -9.12
C GLY A 428 -4.57 1.81 -10.18
N VAL A 429 -4.04 1.74 -11.41
CA VAL A 429 -4.68 1.16 -12.60
C VAL A 429 -3.72 0.17 -13.26
N ASN A 430 -4.16 -0.56 -14.27
CA ASN A 430 -3.36 -1.51 -15.03
C ASN A 430 -2.74 -2.60 -14.14
N ARG A 431 -1.44 -2.90 -14.31
CA ARG A 431 -0.72 -3.90 -13.50
C ARG A 431 -0.52 -3.50 -12.03
N SER A 432 -0.75 -2.23 -11.68
CA SER A 432 -0.74 -1.78 -10.28
C SER A 432 -2.01 -2.18 -9.51
N GLY A 433 -3.01 -2.74 -10.18
CA GLY A 433 -4.20 -3.29 -9.55
C GLY A 433 -5.47 -2.50 -9.81
N TYR A 434 -6.47 -2.68 -8.96
CA TYR A 434 -7.78 -2.03 -9.06
C TYR A 434 -8.47 -1.96 -7.70
N GLY A 435 -9.48 -1.09 -7.62
CA GLY A 435 -10.10 -0.65 -6.38
C GLY A 435 -9.42 0.59 -5.82
N ARG A 436 -9.96 1.12 -4.74
CA ARG A 436 -9.37 2.25 -4.02
C ARG A 436 -9.49 2.03 -2.53
N GLU A 437 -8.43 2.34 -1.83
CA GLU A 437 -8.39 2.33 -0.37
C GLU A 437 -8.38 3.77 0.16
N LEU A 438 -8.62 3.94 1.44
CA LEU A 438 -8.71 5.20 2.16
C LEU A 438 -9.88 6.12 1.76
N ALA A 439 -10.08 7.19 2.54
CA ALA A 439 -11.15 8.16 2.40
C ALA A 439 -12.53 7.48 2.27
N ARG A 440 -13.47 8.12 1.56
CA ARG A 440 -14.79 7.55 1.27
C ARG A 440 -14.76 6.36 0.31
N TRP A 441 -13.74 6.28 -0.54
CA TRP A 441 -13.62 5.21 -1.53
C TRP A 441 -13.31 3.86 -0.88
N GLY A 442 -12.47 3.84 0.18
CA GLY A 442 -12.20 2.63 0.94
C GLY A 442 -13.45 2.03 1.60
N VAL A 443 -14.40 2.87 2.05
CA VAL A 443 -15.71 2.41 2.54
C VAL A 443 -16.55 1.79 1.41
N GLY A 444 -16.44 2.32 0.19
CA GLY A 444 -17.21 1.88 -1.00
C GLY A 444 -16.79 0.52 -1.57
N GLU A 445 -15.65 -0.04 -1.13
CA GLU A 445 -15.14 -1.27 -1.75
C GLU A 445 -15.86 -2.54 -1.28
N PHE A 446 -16.09 -2.70 0.02
CA PHE A 446 -16.71 -3.91 0.57
C PHE A 446 -18.02 -3.59 1.27
N VAL A 447 -18.93 -2.96 0.52
CA VAL A 447 -20.21 -2.47 0.99
C VAL A 447 -21.36 -3.01 0.13
N ASN A 448 -22.52 -3.22 0.72
CA ASN A 448 -23.78 -3.34 0.01
C ASN A 448 -24.47 -1.97 0.01
N GLU A 449 -24.47 -1.29 -1.14
CA GLU A 449 -25.26 -0.08 -1.36
C GLU A 449 -26.71 -0.49 -1.59
N HIS A 450 -27.44 -0.67 -0.48
CA HIS A 450 -28.77 -1.25 -0.49
C HIS A 450 -29.84 -0.19 -0.76
N LEU A 451 -30.55 -0.34 -1.87
CA LEU A 451 -31.67 0.53 -2.23
C LEU A 451 -32.94 0.14 -1.44
N TYR A 452 -33.47 1.09 -0.70
CA TYR A 452 -34.82 1.02 -0.11
C TYR A 452 -35.74 1.98 -0.83
N ARG A 453 -36.84 1.45 -1.33
CA ARG A 453 -37.94 2.24 -1.92
C ARG A 453 -39.19 1.94 -1.17
N VAL A 454 -39.79 2.95 -0.52
CA VAL A 454 -40.97 2.82 0.33
C VAL A 454 -42.11 3.57 -0.30
N SER A 455 -43.26 2.91 -0.43
CA SER A 455 -44.53 3.51 -0.89
C SER A 455 -45.63 3.16 0.09
N GLY A 456 -46.39 4.16 0.55
CA GLY A 456 -47.54 3.98 1.41
C GLY A 456 -48.75 3.45 0.64
N GLN A 457 -49.83 3.08 1.37
CA GLN A 457 -51.06 2.59 0.76
C GLN A 457 -51.75 3.67 -0.08
N ASP A 458 -51.59 4.94 0.26
CA ASP A 458 -52.15 6.10 -0.46
C ASP A 458 -51.31 6.49 -1.69
N ASN A 459 -50.12 5.98 -1.81
CA ASN A 459 -49.23 6.18 -2.95
C ASN A 459 -48.60 4.83 -3.37
N PRO A 460 -49.42 3.88 -3.86
CA PRO A 460 -48.91 2.60 -4.34
C PRO A 460 -48.02 2.91 -5.53
N GLY A 461 -46.73 2.75 -5.35
CA GLY A 461 -45.72 3.03 -6.37
C GLY A 461 -46.18 2.51 -7.72
N ASN A 462 -46.07 3.29 -8.77
CA ASN A 462 -46.51 2.89 -10.10
C ASN A 462 -45.94 1.52 -10.42
N SER A 463 -46.80 0.56 -10.71
CA SER A 463 -46.37 -0.59 -11.48
C SER A 463 -45.65 -0.06 -12.72
N PRO A 464 -44.45 -0.52 -13.06
CA PRO A 464 -43.82 -0.10 -14.30
C PRO A 464 -44.85 -0.31 -15.40
N ALA A 465 -45.18 0.76 -16.14
CA ALA A 465 -45.84 0.60 -17.40
C ALA A 465 -44.93 -0.28 -18.26
N MET A 466 -45.32 -1.51 -18.51
CA MET A 466 -44.65 -2.38 -19.47
C MET A 466 -44.77 -1.79 -20.86
#